data_f546ccc415ae607e9ab78158a9e5add3
#
_entry.id   f546ccc415ae607e9ab78158a9e5add3
#
_cell.length_a   1.000
_cell.length_b   1.000
_cell.length_c   1.000
_cell.angle_alpha   90.00
_cell.angle_beta   90.00
_cell.angle_gamma   90.00
#
_symmetry.space_group_name_H-M   'P 1'
#
loop_
_entity.id
_entity.type
_entity.pdbx_description
1 polymer ?
#
loop_
_entity_poly.entity_id
_entity_poly.type
_entity_poly.pdbx_seq_one_letter_code
_entity_poly.pdbx_strand_id
1 'polypeptide(L)'
;MKTNDEALLKIKYDVLRTVSKLAFEGRLEEERDNIPFKLIPGPKAQFRCCVYKEREIIRQRVRLAEGKCPSDKQSDNIIQVISSACEECPITRFVVTDNCQKCMGKACQNACNFGAISIGRDRAHIDPSICKECGRCAQACPYNAIAELIRPCRRACPVDAITMDPETGICQIDEKKCIQCGACVRSCPFGAISSKVYVVQVIEAIKAGKKVVAMVAPAAEGEFGQNITMESWRTALKKVGFTDMVEVAAGADMTAAYEAMEWAEAFKEGKKMTTSCCPAFVNMIKKHYPTLIDNMSTTVSPMCAVSRMLKAIDPETVTVFIGPCMAKKSEAADKSIENNADYVLTFGEAIEMLRGKEVELEPAEETKQEGSVFGKRFGNGGGVTNAVIECFKEKGESADVKVARCSGAAEVKKALLLLKVGRLPEDFIEGMMCQGGCVGGPSNLKQEMTFKKDRDAVIAKADGRGVWENLKNYDMDSFSMHRSYEKPEA
;
A
#
# COMPACT_ATOMS: atom_id res chain seq x y z
N MET A 1 -10.36 -15.41 12.24
CA MET A 1 -9.94 -15.16 10.84
C MET A 1 -8.44 -15.45 10.66
N LYS A 2 -7.89 -16.51 11.25
CA LYS A 2 -6.43 -16.76 11.22
C LYS A 2 -5.97 -17.83 10.22
N THR A 3 -6.82 -18.71 9.73
CA THR A 3 -6.41 -19.87 8.94
C THR A 3 -6.41 -19.69 7.42
N ASN A 4 -7.26 -18.81 6.88
CA ASN A 4 -7.28 -18.59 5.41
C ASN A 4 -6.20 -17.61 4.93
N ASP A 5 -5.80 -16.66 5.76
CA ASP A 5 -4.76 -15.70 5.42
C ASP A 5 -3.38 -16.38 5.32
N GLU A 6 -3.08 -17.36 6.19
CA GLU A 6 -1.80 -18.07 6.17
C GLU A 6 -1.61 -18.92 4.90
N ALA A 7 -2.65 -19.64 4.47
CA ALA A 7 -2.57 -20.47 3.26
C ALA A 7 -2.39 -19.62 1.99
N LEU A 8 -3.10 -18.48 1.93
CA LEU A 8 -2.99 -17.55 0.81
C LEU A 8 -1.62 -16.88 0.74
N LEU A 9 -1.11 -16.41 1.89
CA LEU A 9 0.22 -15.81 2.01
C LEU A 9 1.31 -16.82 1.66
N LYS A 10 1.16 -18.09 2.09
CA LYS A 10 2.08 -19.16 1.75
C LYS A 10 2.22 -19.32 0.24
N ILE A 11 1.11 -19.44 -0.50
CA ILE A 11 1.14 -19.58 -1.97
C ILE A 11 1.83 -18.38 -2.62
N LYS A 12 1.51 -17.17 -2.18
CA LYS A 12 2.14 -15.96 -2.69
C LYS A 12 3.65 -15.95 -2.44
N TYR A 13 4.07 -16.32 -1.26
CA TYR A 13 5.47 -16.31 -0.84
C TYR A 13 6.27 -17.44 -1.44
N ASP A 14 5.70 -18.63 -1.59
CA ASP A 14 6.35 -19.76 -2.28
C ASP A 14 6.65 -19.41 -3.75
N VAL A 15 5.74 -18.70 -4.44
CA VAL A 15 6.00 -18.18 -5.80
C VAL A 15 7.14 -17.18 -5.79
N LEU A 16 7.10 -16.17 -4.89
CA LEU A 16 8.13 -15.13 -4.82
C LEU A 16 9.49 -15.71 -4.50
N ARG A 17 9.59 -16.64 -3.55
CA ARG A 17 10.82 -17.34 -3.19
C ARG A 17 11.39 -18.12 -4.36
N THR A 18 10.52 -18.90 -5.06
CA THR A 18 10.94 -19.70 -6.21
C THR A 18 11.44 -18.83 -7.36
N VAL A 19 10.72 -17.73 -7.68
CA VAL A 19 11.12 -16.78 -8.71
C VAL A 19 12.44 -16.10 -8.32
N SER A 20 12.59 -15.66 -7.07
CA SER A 20 13.83 -15.03 -6.60
C SER A 20 15.02 -16.00 -6.67
N LYS A 21 14.84 -17.25 -6.23
CA LYS A 21 15.89 -18.28 -6.32
C LYS A 21 16.35 -18.49 -7.76
N LEU A 22 15.41 -18.71 -8.68
CA LEU A 22 15.73 -18.90 -10.10
C LEU A 22 16.35 -17.66 -10.75
N ALA A 23 15.94 -16.46 -10.34
CA ALA A 23 16.53 -15.21 -10.82
C ALA A 23 18.01 -15.08 -10.37
N PHE A 24 18.32 -15.37 -9.10
CA PHE A 24 19.71 -15.41 -8.61
C PHE A 24 20.56 -16.44 -9.34
N GLU A 25 19.99 -17.62 -9.62
CA GLU A 25 20.65 -18.71 -10.36
C GLU A 25 20.80 -18.40 -11.88
N GLY A 26 20.11 -17.39 -12.41
CA GLY A 26 20.10 -17.06 -13.84
C GLY A 26 19.25 -18.02 -14.69
N ARG A 27 18.40 -18.80 -14.07
CA ARG A 27 17.57 -19.87 -14.70
C ARG A 27 16.09 -19.52 -14.83
N LEU A 28 15.70 -18.29 -14.46
CA LEU A 28 14.28 -17.93 -14.41
C LEU A 28 13.61 -18.03 -15.79
N GLU A 29 14.25 -17.60 -16.87
CA GLU A 29 13.67 -17.66 -18.22
C GLU A 29 13.41 -19.07 -18.71
N GLU A 30 14.31 -20.00 -18.38
CA GLU A 30 14.20 -21.39 -18.77
C GLU A 30 13.15 -22.16 -17.92
N GLU A 31 13.03 -21.79 -16.65
CA GLU A 31 12.27 -22.57 -15.67
C GLU A 31 10.92 -21.95 -15.28
N ARG A 32 10.61 -20.71 -15.71
CA ARG A 32 9.40 -20.01 -15.28
C ARG A 32 8.10 -20.78 -15.57
N ASP A 33 8.03 -21.43 -16.74
CA ASP A 33 6.85 -22.20 -17.14
C ASP A 33 6.69 -23.52 -16.37
N ASN A 34 7.77 -23.98 -15.72
CA ASN A 34 7.80 -25.15 -14.86
C ASN A 34 7.40 -24.82 -13.41
N ILE A 35 7.47 -23.55 -12.97
CA ILE A 35 7.13 -23.14 -11.59
C ILE A 35 5.73 -23.63 -11.18
N PRO A 36 4.66 -23.46 -12.00
CA PRO A 36 3.33 -23.96 -11.64
C PRO A 36 3.28 -25.46 -11.37
N PHE A 37 4.05 -26.24 -12.10
CA PHE A 37 4.11 -27.69 -11.93
C PHE A 37 4.95 -28.12 -10.72
N LYS A 38 5.99 -27.38 -10.39
CA LYS A 38 6.81 -27.58 -9.18
C LYS A 38 6.01 -27.29 -7.91
N LEU A 39 5.27 -26.20 -7.89
CA LEU A 39 4.48 -25.78 -6.72
C LEU A 39 3.17 -26.58 -6.59
N ILE A 40 2.56 -26.97 -7.72
CA ILE A 40 1.32 -27.74 -7.79
C ILE A 40 1.54 -28.98 -8.64
N PRO A 41 2.19 -30.05 -8.10
CA PRO A 41 2.51 -31.25 -8.86
C PRO A 41 1.27 -32.04 -9.28
N GLY A 42 0.15 -31.94 -8.50
CA GLY A 42 -1.06 -32.73 -8.77
C GLY A 42 -0.94 -34.18 -8.23
N PRO A 43 -1.86 -35.09 -8.59
CA PRO A 43 -3.04 -34.86 -9.43
C PRO A 43 -4.20 -34.15 -8.72
N LYS A 44 -4.17 -34.05 -7.37
CA LYS A 44 -5.24 -33.41 -6.58
C LYS A 44 -5.00 -31.92 -6.45
N ALA A 45 -6.09 -31.16 -6.58
CA ALA A 45 -6.11 -29.74 -6.28
C ALA A 45 -5.89 -29.50 -4.78
N GLN A 46 -5.24 -28.37 -4.41
CA GLN A 46 -4.86 -28.03 -3.04
C GLN A 46 -5.74 -26.90 -2.47
N PHE A 47 -6.12 -25.92 -3.29
CA PHE A 47 -6.83 -24.73 -2.82
C PHE A 47 -7.95 -24.24 -3.77
N ARG A 48 -8.13 -24.85 -4.94
CA ARG A 48 -9.18 -24.54 -5.93
C ARG A 48 -9.87 -25.79 -6.46
N CYS A 49 -10.84 -25.59 -7.34
CA CYS A 49 -11.66 -26.65 -7.90
C CYS A 49 -10.87 -27.71 -8.71
N CYS A 50 -9.75 -27.31 -9.32
CA CYS A 50 -8.92 -28.23 -10.10
C CYS A 50 -7.46 -27.75 -10.19
N VAL A 51 -6.57 -28.70 -10.45
CA VAL A 51 -5.13 -28.49 -10.57
C VAL A 51 -4.76 -27.53 -11.72
N TYR A 52 -5.52 -27.54 -12.80
CA TYR A 52 -5.26 -26.66 -13.96
C TYR A 52 -5.48 -25.20 -13.61
N LYS A 53 -6.56 -24.91 -12.88
CA LYS A 53 -6.85 -23.55 -12.39
C LYS A 53 -5.82 -23.07 -11.39
N GLU A 54 -5.38 -23.94 -10.49
CA GLU A 54 -4.32 -23.62 -9.53
C GLU A 54 -3.02 -23.27 -10.23
N ARG A 55 -2.61 -24.06 -11.22
CA ARG A 55 -1.41 -23.78 -12.03
C ARG A 55 -1.53 -22.48 -12.81
N GLU A 56 -2.71 -22.16 -13.33
CA GLU A 56 -2.91 -20.88 -14.01
C GLU A 56 -2.82 -19.68 -13.04
N ILE A 57 -3.36 -19.79 -11.84
CA ILE A 57 -3.19 -18.78 -10.78
C ILE A 57 -1.70 -18.60 -10.47
N ILE A 58 -0.94 -19.66 -10.33
CA ILE A 58 0.51 -19.59 -10.10
C ILE A 58 1.21 -18.93 -11.29
N ARG A 59 0.88 -19.27 -12.54
CA ARG A 59 1.47 -18.65 -13.74
C ARG A 59 1.25 -17.12 -13.75
N GLN A 60 0.03 -16.68 -13.44
CA GLN A 60 -0.28 -15.24 -13.36
C GLN A 60 0.47 -14.55 -12.21
N ARG A 61 0.71 -15.26 -11.09
CA ARG A 61 1.55 -14.74 -9.99
C ARG A 61 3.03 -14.66 -10.36
N VAL A 62 3.55 -15.61 -11.13
CA VAL A 62 4.93 -15.56 -11.64
C VAL A 62 5.11 -14.31 -12.52
N ARG A 63 4.18 -14.02 -13.43
CA ARG A 63 4.20 -12.80 -14.24
C ARG A 63 4.24 -11.53 -13.38
N LEU A 64 3.43 -11.47 -12.32
CA LEU A 64 3.45 -10.37 -11.36
C LEU A 64 4.78 -10.26 -10.62
N ALA A 65 5.41 -11.39 -10.26
CA ALA A 65 6.72 -11.43 -9.61
C ALA A 65 7.85 -10.93 -10.53
N GLU A 66 7.65 -11.01 -11.85
CA GLU A 66 8.54 -10.42 -12.87
C GLU A 66 8.21 -8.93 -13.18
N GLY A 67 7.31 -8.28 -12.44
CA GLY A 67 6.87 -6.90 -12.70
C GLY A 67 5.89 -6.74 -13.88
N LYS A 68 5.45 -7.85 -14.48
CA LYS A 68 4.55 -7.87 -15.63
C LYS A 68 3.07 -7.87 -15.21
N CYS A 69 2.16 -7.59 -16.14
CA CYS A 69 0.73 -7.80 -15.91
C CYS A 69 0.40 -9.29 -15.84
N PRO A 70 -0.60 -9.71 -15.03
CA PRO A 70 -0.94 -11.13 -14.87
C PRO A 70 -1.53 -11.76 -16.15
N SER A 71 -2.17 -10.93 -17.00
CA SER A 71 -2.68 -11.28 -18.33
C SER A 71 -1.95 -10.52 -19.42
N ASP A 72 -2.31 -10.76 -20.70
CA ASP A 72 -1.71 -10.07 -21.84
C ASP A 72 -2.20 -8.61 -21.99
N LYS A 73 -3.27 -8.26 -21.28
CA LYS A 73 -3.73 -6.87 -21.20
C LYS A 73 -2.74 -6.03 -20.42
N GLN A 74 -2.09 -5.10 -21.10
CA GLN A 74 -1.15 -4.16 -20.46
C GLN A 74 -1.89 -3.09 -19.65
N SER A 75 -1.32 -2.72 -18.54
CA SER A 75 -1.80 -1.67 -17.64
C SER A 75 -0.64 -1.11 -16.84
N ASP A 76 -0.58 0.20 -16.69
CA ASP A 76 0.42 0.88 -15.87
C ASP A 76 0.04 0.90 -14.39
N ASN A 77 -1.19 0.53 -14.05
CA ASN A 77 -1.63 0.43 -12.67
C ASN A 77 -0.76 -0.58 -11.91
N ILE A 78 -0.31 -0.19 -10.73
CA ILE A 78 0.47 -1.06 -9.84
C ILE A 78 -0.41 -2.18 -9.27
N ILE A 79 -1.68 -1.90 -9.00
CA ILE A 79 -2.63 -2.88 -8.49
C ILE A 79 -3.26 -3.62 -9.67
N GLN A 80 -3.11 -4.94 -9.67
CA GLN A 80 -3.51 -5.83 -10.75
C GLN A 80 -4.52 -6.89 -10.27
N VAL A 81 -5.29 -7.46 -11.20
CA VAL A 81 -6.26 -8.52 -10.94
C VAL A 81 -5.81 -9.82 -11.60
N ILE A 82 -5.63 -10.86 -10.80
CA ILE A 82 -5.41 -12.24 -11.24
C ILE A 82 -6.77 -12.80 -11.62
N SER A 83 -7.09 -12.78 -12.90
CA SER A 83 -8.42 -13.15 -13.42
C SER A 83 -8.84 -14.57 -13.04
N SER A 84 -7.92 -15.53 -13.16
CA SER A 84 -8.14 -16.93 -12.80
C SER A 84 -8.46 -17.16 -11.31
N ALA A 85 -8.12 -16.20 -10.43
CA ALA A 85 -8.45 -16.26 -9.00
C ALA A 85 -9.72 -15.47 -8.63
N CYS A 86 -10.27 -14.64 -9.52
CA CYS A 86 -11.36 -13.69 -9.23
C CYS A 86 -12.73 -14.21 -9.72
N GLU A 87 -13.13 -15.42 -9.35
CA GLU A 87 -14.37 -16.01 -9.88
C GLU A 87 -15.40 -16.41 -8.82
N GLU A 88 -15.01 -16.58 -7.56
CA GLU A 88 -15.87 -17.17 -6.53
C GLU A 88 -16.79 -16.16 -5.81
N CYS A 89 -16.62 -14.89 -6.06
CA CYS A 89 -17.46 -13.86 -5.42
C CYS A 89 -18.79 -13.70 -6.14
N PRO A 90 -19.90 -13.43 -5.41
CA PRO A 90 -21.19 -13.14 -6.05
C PRO A 90 -21.07 -11.96 -7.00
N ILE A 91 -21.72 -12.08 -8.15
CA ILE A 91 -21.77 -10.99 -9.15
C ILE A 91 -22.69 -9.88 -8.64
N THR A 92 -23.82 -10.26 -8.02
CA THR A 92 -24.85 -9.35 -7.54
C THR A 92 -24.63 -8.94 -6.09
N ARG A 93 -24.95 -7.68 -5.78
CA ARG A 93 -24.90 -7.15 -4.42
C ARG A 93 -25.98 -7.74 -3.53
N PHE A 94 -27.16 -8.06 -4.07
CA PHE A 94 -28.28 -8.61 -3.30
C PHE A 94 -28.60 -10.02 -3.76
N VAL A 95 -28.67 -10.94 -2.82
CA VAL A 95 -28.94 -12.36 -3.05
C VAL A 95 -30.07 -12.83 -2.15
N VAL A 96 -31.02 -13.56 -2.71
CA VAL A 96 -32.10 -14.19 -1.94
C VAL A 96 -31.56 -15.46 -1.30
N THR A 97 -31.63 -15.51 0.03
CA THR A 97 -31.21 -16.66 0.86
C THR A 97 -32.33 -17.68 1.05
N ASP A 98 -32.00 -18.82 1.66
CA ASP A 98 -32.95 -19.89 1.97
C ASP A 98 -33.99 -19.49 3.04
N ASN A 99 -33.83 -18.34 3.71
CA ASN A 99 -34.84 -17.76 4.60
C ASN A 99 -36.11 -17.27 3.86
N CYS A 100 -36.12 -17.30 2.52
CA CYS A 100 -37.25 -16.85 1.72
C CYS A 100 -38.49 -17.78 1.87
N GLN A 101 -39.57 -17.23 2.44
CA GLN A 101 -40.81 -17.97 2.66
C GLN A 101 -41.83 -17.87 1.49
N LYS A 102 -41.47 -17.28 0.38
CA LYS A 102 -42.36 -17.05 -0.78
C LYS A 102 -43.70 -16.40 -0.36
N CYS A 103 -43.62 -15.43 0.54
CA CYS A 103 -44.78 -14.83 1.17
C CYS A 103 -45.81 -14.30 0.18
N MET A 104 -47.11 -14.41 0.50
CA MET A 104 -48.18 -13.96 -0.39
C MET A 104 -48.15 -12.47 -0.67
N GLY A 105 -47.63 -11.68 0.26
CA GLY A 105 -47.52 -10.22 0.14
C GLY A 105 -46.47 -9.76 -0.86
N LYS A 106 -45.52 -10.64 -1.27
CA LYS A 106 -44.48 -10.35 -2.29
C LYS A 106 -43.80 -8.98 -2.12
N ALA A 107 -43.58 -8.59 -0.85
CA ALA A 107 -43.13 -7.24 -0.50
C ALA A 107 -41.86 -6.84 -1.24
N CYS A 108 -40.91 -7.76 -1.43
CA CYS A 108 -39.69 -7.52 -2.20
C CYS A 108 -39.93 -7.22 -3.68
N GLN A 109 -40.88 -7.94 -4.32
CA GLN A 109 -41.28 -7.73 -5.71
C GLN A 109 -41.98 -6.39 -5.87
N ASN A 110 -42.93 -6.08 -4.97
CA ASN A 110 -43.67 -4.82 -5.00
C ASN A 110 -42.78 -3.60 -4.72
N ALA A 111 -41.73 -3.74 -3.93
CA ALA A 111 -40.77 -2.67 -3.68
C ALA A 111 -39.76 -2.44 -4.81
N CYS A 112 -39.72 -3.32 -5.81
CA CYS A 112 -38.78 -3.22 -6.92
C CYS A 112 -39.35 -2.38 -8.07
N ASN A 113 -38.97 -1.11 -8.17
CA ASN A 113 -39.42 -0.22 -9.26
C ASN A 113 -38.85 -0.61 -10.63
N PHE A 114 -37.88 -1.53 -10.68
CA PHE A 114 -37.23 -1.93 -11.93
C PHE A 114 -37.70 -3.26 -12.49
N GLY A 115 -38.61 -3.96 -11.76
CA GLY A 115 -39.09 -5.26 -12.18
C GLY A 115 -38.08 -6.40 -12.13
N ALA A 116 -36.98 -6.18 -11.40
CA ALA A 116 -35.85 -7.13 -11.32
C ALA A 116 -36.13 -8.36 -10.45
N ILE A 117 -37.32 -8.48 -9.82
CA ILE A 117 -37.64 -9.58 -8.89
C ILE A 117 -38.80 -10.40 -9.41
N SER A 118 -38.57 -11.68 -9.57
CA SER A 118 -39.55 -12.71 -9.87
C SER A 118 -39.68 -13.70 -8.72
N ILE A 119 -40.88 -14.30 -8.55
CA ILE A 119 -41.10 -15.35 -7.57
C ILE A 119 -41.00 -16.70 -8.28
N GLY A 120 -39.95 -17.43 -7.97
CA GLY A 120 -39.74 -18.77 -8.50
C GLY A 120 -40.45 -19.86 -7.68
N ARG A 121 -40.18 -21.11 -8.02
CA ARG A 121 -40.79 -22.28 -7.38
C ARG A 121 -40.38 -22.41 -5.91
N ASP A 122 -39.12 -22.14 -5.60
CA ASP A 122 -38.54 -22.36 -4.27
C ASP A 122 -38.30 -21.07 -3.51
N ARG A 123 -37.93 -19.99 -4.19
CA ARG A 123 -37.65 -18.67 -3.61
C ARG A 123 -37.86 -17.55 -4.63
N ALA A 124 -37.81 -16.31 -4.18
CA ALA A 124 -37.68 -15.15 -5.08
C ALA A 124 -36.31 -15.17 -5.78
N HIS A 125 -36.26 -14.60 -7.00
CA HIS A 125 -35.05 -14.44 -7.79
C HIS A 125 -34.85 -12.98 -8.13
N ILE A 126 -33.61 -12.52 -8.06
CA ILE A 126 -33.21 -11.18 -8.48
C ILE A 126 -32.43 -11.33 -9.79
N ASP A 127 -32.94 -10.70 -10.86
CA ASP A 127 -32.24 -10.66 -12.13
C ASP A 127 -31.10 -9.63 -12.08
N PRO A 128 -29.83 -10.06 -12.17
CA PRO A 128 -28.68 -9.16 -12.08
C PRO A 128 -28.60 -8.17 -13.24
N SER A 129 -29.13 -8.50 -14.42
CA SER A 129 -29.09 -7.65 -15.60
C SER A 129 -30.00 -6.42 -15.48
N ILE A 130 -31.09 -6.56 -14.73
CA ILE A 130 -32.11 -5.52 -14.51
C ILE A 130 -31.86 -4.79 -13.16
N CYS A 131 -31.28 -5.47 -12.18
CA CYS A 131 -31.10 -4.97 -10.83
C CYS A 131 -30.20 -3.73 -10.76
N LYS A 132 -30.70 -2.63 -10.16
CA LYS A 132 -29.94 -1.39 -9.94
C LYS A 132 -29.29 -1.32 -8.54
N GLU A 133 -29.20 -2.42 -7.81
CA GLU A 133 -28.55 -2.53 -6.51
C GLU A 133 -29.04 -1.51 -5.46
N CYS A 134 -30.30 -1.05 -5.53
CA CYS A 134 -30.84 0.01 -4.68
C CYS A 134 -31.23 -0.43 -3.25
N GLY A 135 -31.31 -1.74 -2.95
CA GLY A 135 -31.57 -2.29 -1.63
C GLY A 135 -33.00 -2.26 -1.13
N ARG A 136 -33.98 -1.67 -1.87
CA ARG A 136 -35.39 -1.56 -1.42
C ARG A 136 -36.01 -2.91 -1.12
N CYS A 137 -35.69 -3.93 -1.91
CA CYS A 137 -36.20 -5.28 -1.72
C CYS A 137 -35.70 -5.93 -0.40
N ALA A 138 -34.47 -5.66 -0.01
CA ALA A 138 -33.92 -6.13 1.24
C ALA A 138 -34.60 -5.47 2.44
N GLN A 139 -34.83 -4.16 2.39
CA GLN A 139 -35.54 -3.41 3.42
C GLN A 139 -37.01 -3.82 3.54
N ALA A 140 -37.66 -4.13 2.41
CA ALA A 140 -39.07 -4.52 2.41
C ALA A 140 -39.32 -5.98 2.83
N CYS A 141 -38.29 -6.83 2.90
CA CYS A 141 -38.48 -8.24 3.21
C CYS A 141 -38.70 -8.47 4.71
N PRO A 142 -39.91 -8.96 5.14
CA PRO A 142 -40.19 -9.17 6.56
C PRO A 142 -39.40 -10.34 7.18
N TYR A 143 -38.81 -11.19 6.35
CA TYR A 143 -38.01 -12.34 6.78
C TYR A 143 -36.51 -12.11 6.71
N ASN A 144 -36.06 -10.91 6.34
CA ASN A 144 -34.64 -10.61 6.11
C ASN A 144 -33.96 -11.63 5.15
N ALA A 145 -34.73 -12.14 4.19
CA ALA A 145 -34.29 -13.20 3.29
C ALA A 145 -33.45 -12.68 2.10
N ILE A 146 -33.22 -11.37 2.01
CA ILE A 146 -32.38 -10.78 0.97
C ILE A 146 -31.14 -10.22 1.64
N ALA A 147 -30.03 -10.93 1.43
CA ALA A 147 -28.73 -10.54 1.96
C ALA A 147 -28.01 -9.57 1.04
N GLU A 148 -27.36 -8.58 1.62
CA GLU A 148 -26.46 -7.67 0.92
C GLU A 148 -25.03 -8.23 0.95
N LEU A 149 -24.51 -8.65 -0.20
CA LEU A 149 -23.19 -9.27 -0.37
C LEU A 149 -22.24 -8.34 -1.13
N ILE A 150 -21.72 -7.34 -0.43
CA ILE A 150 -20.69 -6.48 -1.03
C ILE A 150 -19.37 -7.24 -1.03
N ARG A 151 -18.73 -7.40 -2.20
CA ARG A 151 -17.41 -8.00 -2.30
C ARG A 151 -16.40 -7.27 -1.39
N PRO A 152 -15.54 -8.00 -0.67
CA PRO A 152 -14.59 -7.38 0.25
C PRO A 152 -13.70 -6.30 -0.40
N CYS A 153 -13.25 -6.53 -1.63
CA CYS A 153 -12.44 -5.56 -2.38
C CYS A 153 -13.20 -4.26 -2.69
N ARG A 154 -14.48 -4.34 -3.08
CA ARG A 154 -15.35 -3.18 -3.33
C ARG A 154 -15.63 -2.40 -2.06
N ARG A 155 -15.94 -3.12 -0.95
CA ARG A 155 -16.16 -2.51 0.37
C ARG A 155 -14.91 -1.78 0.90
N ALA A 156 -13.73 -2.33 0.65
CA ALA A 156 -12.47 -1.76 1.10
C ALA A 156 -11.99 -0.58 0.24
N CYS A 157 -12.54 -0.39 -0.97
CA CYS A 157 -12.11 0.66 -1.87
C CYS A 157 -12.63 2.03 -1.40
N PRO A 158 -11.75 2.97 -0.99
CA PRO A 158 -12.21 4.24 -0.48
C PRO A 158 -12.74 5.19 -1.57
N VAL A 159 -12.51 4.88 -2.83
CA VAL A 159 -12.84 5.78 -3.98
C VAL A 159 -13.74 5.12 -5.02
N ASP A 160 -14.37 3.99 -4.68
CA ASP A 160 -15.27 3.25 -5.55
C ASP A 160 -14.70 2.97 -6.96
N ALA A 161 -13.37 2.71 -7.02
CA ALA A 161 -12.66 2.41 -8.25
C ALA A 161 -12.83 0.96 -8.72
N ILE A 162 -13.62 0.13 -8.02
CA ILE A 162 -13.76 -1.29 -8.31
C ILE A 162 -15.15 -1.59 -8.85
N THR A 163 -15.19 -2.05 -10.10
CA THR A 163 -16.38 -2.55 -10.78
C THR A 163 -16.24 -4.03 -11.12
N MET A 164 -17.31 -4.63 -11.59
CA MET A 164 -17.33 -6.02 -12.03
C MET A 164 -17.67 -6.07 -13.51
N ASP A 165 -16.95 -6.89 -14.22
CA ASP A 165 -17.33 -7.26 -15.56
C ASP A 165 -18.69 -7.98 -15.53
N PRO A 166 -19.72 -7.55 -16.29
CA PRO A 166 -21.05 -8.09 -16.19
C PRO A 166 -21.17 -9.53 -16.71
N GLU A 167 -20.30 -9.95 -17.64
CA GLU A 167 -20.34 -11.28 -18.24
C GLU A 167 -19.52 -12.28 -17.44
N THR A 168 -18.30 -11.92 -17.08
CA THR A 168 -17.36 -12.81 -16.40
C THR A 168 -17.40 -12.71 -14.88
N GLY A 169 -17.97 -11.63 -14.35
CA GLY A 169 -17.92 -11.33 -12.92
C GLY A 169 -16.54 -10.99 -12.37
N ILE A 170 -15.53 -10.86 -13.24
CA ILE A 170 -14.16 -10.54 -12.83
C ILE A 170 -14.10 -9.07 -12.42
N CYS A 171 -13.34 -8.81 -11.37
CA CYS A 171 -13.07 -7.47 -10.86
C CYS A 171 -12.30 -6.64 -11.89
N GLN A 172 -12.75 -5.42 -12.13
CA GLN A 172 -12.07 -4.41 -12.94
C GLN A 172 -11.74 -3.20 -12.07
N ILE A 173 -10.56 -2.62 -12.27
CA ILE A 173 -10.10 -1.45 -11.53
C ILE A 173 -10.07 -0.26 -12.48
N ASP A 174 -10.84 0.78 -12.15
CA ASP A 174 -10.81 2.07 -12.85
C ASP A 174 -9.52 2.81 -12.46
N GLU A 175 -8.56 2.87 -13.38
CA GLU A 175 -7.25 3.48 -13.16
C GLU A 175 -7.34 4.99 -12.91
N LYS A 176 -8.33 5.66 -13.51
CA LYS A 176 -8.55 7.10 -13.31
C LYS A 176 -8.99 7.41 -11.88
N LYS A 177 -9.75 6.52 -11.25
CA LYS A 177 -10.19 6.66 -9.85
C LYS A 177 -9.23 6.05 -8.85
N CYS A 178 -8.52 4.97 -9.22
CA CYS A 178 -7.69 4.20 -8.31
C CYS A 178 -6.53 5.03 -7.74
N ILE A 179 -6.48 5.18 -6.42
CA ILE A 179 -5.41 5.86 -5.68
C ILE A 179 -4.25 4.93 -5.29
N GLN A 180 -4.29 3.69 -5.72
CA GLN A 180 -3.26 2.64 -5.55
C GLN A 180 -2.89 2.33 -4.09
N CYS A 181 -3.80 2.58 -3.15
CA CYS A 181 -3.57 2.39 -1.71
C CYS A 181 -3.39 0.94 -1.25
N GLY A 182 -3.81 -0.07 -2.05
CA GLY A 182 -3.67 -1.48 -1.72
C GLY A 182 -4.70 -2.06 -0.74
N ALA A 183 -5.71 -1.28 -0.30
CA ALA A 183 -6.74 -1.78 0.61
C ALA A 183 -7.50 -3.01 0.07
N CYS A 184 -7.76 -3.04 -1.23
CA CYS A 184 -8.40 -4.16 -1.91
C CYS A 184 -7.52 -5.42 -1.96
N VAL A 185 -6.20 -5.27 -1.99
CA VAL A 185 -5.25 -6.41 -1.94
C VAL A 185 -5.37 -7.13 -0.61
N ARG A 186 -5.34 -6.36 0.49
CA ARG A 186 -5.45 -6.91 1.86
C ARG A 186 -6.82 -7.55 2.11
N SER A 187 -7.87 -7.02 1.50
CA SER A 187 -9.26 -7.44 1.77
C SER A 187 -9.72 -8.63 0.91
N CYS A 188 -8.97 -9.02 -0.12
CA CYS A 188 -9.39 -10.10 -1.03
C CYS A 188 -9.10 -11.47 -0.43
N PRO A 189 -10.13 -12.27 -0.02
CA PRO A 189 -9.91 -13.58 0.60
C PRO A 189 -9.39 -14.64 -0.38
N PHE A 190 -9.42 -14.36 -1.68
CA PHE A 190 -8.92 -15.24 -2.73
C PHE A 190 -7.52 -14.84 -3.23
N GLY A 191 -6.99 -13.70 -2.73
CA GLY A 191 -5.75 -13.13 -3.23
C GLY A 191 -5.75 -12.82 -4.72
N ALA A 192 -6.95 -12.60 -5.28
CA ALA A 192 -7.11 -12.28 -6.70
C ALA A 192 -6.61 -10.88 -7.06
N ILE A 193 -6.47 -9.99 -6.08
CA ILE A 193 -5.89 -8.66 -6.28
C ILE A 193 -4.49 -8.63 -5.67
N SER A 194 -3.52 -8.18 -6.44
CA SER A 194 -2.12 -8.11 -6.03
C SER A 194 -1.44 -6.89 -6.64
N SER A 195 -0.26 -6.54 -6.18
CA SER A 195 0.57 -5.50 -6.81
C SER A 195 1.62 -6.12 -7.72
N LYS A 196 2.09 -5.37 -8.71
CA LYS A 196 3.34 -5.69 -9.44
C LYS A 196 4.49 -5.78 -8.45
N VAL A 197 5.44 -6.65 -8.71
CA VAL A 197 6.61 -6.89 -7.86
C VAL A 197 7.87 -6.68 -8.66
N TYR A 198 8.90 -6.10 -8.06
CA TYR A 198 10.13 -5.73 -8.76
C TYR A 198 11.36 -6.49 -8.25
N VAL A 199 11.17 -7.66 -7.62
CA VAL A 199 12.29 -8.47 -7.09
C VAL A 199 13.25 -8.93 -8.18
N VAL A 200 12.76 -9.26 -9.37
CA VAL A 200 13.60 -9.73 -10.48
C VAL A 200 14.50 -8.59 -10.97
N GLN A 201 13.95 -7.39 -11.18
CA GLN A 201 14.71 -6.21 -11.62
C GLN A 201 15.80 -5.82 -10.61
N VAL A 202 15.51 -5.93 -9.31
CA VAL A 202 16.48 -5.69 -8.23
C VAL A 202 17.60 -6.74 -8.29
N ILE A 203 17.25 -8.02 -8.44
CA ILE A 203 18.23 -9.11 -8.53
C ILE A 203 19.11 -8.95 -9.78
N GLU A 204 18.51 -8.57 -10.92
CA GLU A 204 19.25 -8.30 -12.16
C GLU A 204 20.22 -7.12 -12.00
N ALA A 205 19.82 -6.04 -11.33
CA ALA A 205 20.70 -4.92 -11.04
C ALA A 205 21.90 -5.33 -10.18
N ILE A 206 21.67 -6.17 -9.15
CA ILE A 206 22.73 -6.73 -8.30
C ILE A 206 23.67 -7.61 -9.12
N LYS A 207 23.14 -8.51 -9.95
CA LYS A 207 23.93 -9.41 -10.80
C LYS A 207 24.74 -8.66 -11.86
N ALA A 208 24.23 -7.55 -12.35
CA ALA A 208 24.93 -6.66 -13.27
C ALA A 208 26.06 -5.85 -12.59
N GLY A 209 26.31 -6.04 -11.29
CA GLY A 209 27.36 -5.35 -10.54
C GLY A 209 27.06 -3.86 -10.29
N LYS A 210 25.78 -3.44 -10.41
CA LYS A 210 25.41 -2.05 -10.10
C LYS A 210 25.51 -1.79 -8.59
N LYS A 211 25.77 -0.55 -8.22
CA LYS A 211 25.69 -0.12 -6.83
C LYS A 211 24.22 -0.03 -6.41
N VAL A 212 23.72 -1.07 -5.73
CA VAL A 212 22.35 -1.16 -5.27
C VAL A 212 22.28 -0.87 -3.78
N VAL A 213 21.55 0.19 -3.38
CA VAL A 213 21.38 0.59 -1.99
C VAL A 213 19.94 0.41 -1.58
N ALA A 214 19.72 -0.29 -0.46
CA ALA A 214 18.41 -0.46 0.12
C ALA A 214 18.06 0.73 1.03
N MET A 215 16.80 1.15 1.00
CA MET A 215 16.23 2.20 1.85
C MET A 215 15.10 1.57 2.67
N VAL A 216 15.35 1.25 3.95
CA VAL A 216 14.38 0.53 4.78
C VAL A 216 13.53 1.50 5.58
N ALA A 217 12.20 1.32 5.46
CA ALA A 217 11.22 2.16 6.16
C ALA A 217 11.28 1.94 7.68
N PRO A 218 11.11 3.00 8.51
CA PRO A 218 11.10 2.88 9.96
C PRO A 218 9.95 2.03 10.50
N ALA A 219 8.94 1.71 9.67
CA ALA A 219 7.89 0.76 10.01
C ALA A 219 8.39 -0.68 10.17
N ALA A 220 9.60 -1.02 9.77
CA ALA A 220 10.23 -2.32 9.99
C ALA A 220 10.59 -2.56 11.46
N GLU A 221 10.83 -1.50 12.22
CA GLU A 221 11.19 -1.61 13.65
C GLU A 221 10.04 -2.23 14.44
N GLY A 222 10.36 -3.30 15.16
CA GLY A 222 9.42 -4.06 15.99
C GLY A 222 8.51 -5.03 15.23
N GLU A 223 8.31 -4.90 13.91
CA GLU A 223 7.43 -5.80 13.15
C GLU A 223 7.93 -7.25 13.15
N PHE A 224 9.23 -7.43 13.19
CA PHE A 224 9.88 -8.74 13.19
C PHE A 224 10.33 -9.18 14.60
N GLY A 225 9.96 -8.42 15.64
CA GLY A 225 10.37 -8.62 17.04
C GLY A 225 11.45 -7.66 17.47
N GLN A 226 11.70 -7.58 18.79
CA GLN A 226 12.60 -6.59 19.39
C GLN A 226 14.07 -6.79 19.03
N ASN A 227 14.46 -8.00 18.66
CA ASN A 227 15.84 -8.37 18.35
C ASN A 227 16.22 -8.20 16.87
N ILE A 228 15.23 -7.95 16.01
CA ILE A 228 15.47 -7.67 14.60
C ILE A 228 15.52 -6.15 14.42
N THR A 229 16.74 -5.66 14.31
CA THR A 229 17.06 -4.23 14.22
C THR A 229 17.30 -3.80 12.78
N MET A 230 17.57 -2.52 12.53
CA MET A 230 18.01 -2.04 11.23
C MET A 230 19.33 -2.65 10.79
N GLU A 231 20.22 -2.99 11.76
CA GLU A 231 21.48 -3.71 11.45
C GLU A 231 21.22 -5.15 10.98
N SER A 232 20.18 -5.81 11.50
CA SER A 232 19.72 -7.12 10.98
C SER A 232 19.37 -7.05 9.51
N TRP A 233 18.62 -6.00 9.08
CA TRP A 233 18.29 -5.75 7.68
C TRP A 233 19.55 -5.45 6.86
N ARG A 234 20.43 -4.58 7.34
CA ARG A 234 21.70 -4.21 6.67
C ARG A 234 22.54 -5.45 6.37
N THR A 235 22.74 -6.28 7.38
CA THR A 235 23.52 -7.50 7.26
C THR A 235 22.92 -8.48 6.28
N ALA A 236 21.61 -8.74 6.36
CA ALA A 236 20.92 -9.66 5.46
C ALA A 236 20.93 -9.17 4.00
N LEU A 237 20.71 -7.88 3.79
CA LEU A 237 20.72 -7.28 2.46
C LEU A 237 22.12 -7.32 1.82
N LYS A 238 23.18 -7.06 2.60
CA LYS A 238 24.56 -7.22 2.11
C LYS A 238 24.88 -8.67 1.73
N LYS A 239 24.40 -9.67 2.50
CA LYS A 239 24.57 -11.10 2.15
C LYS A 239 23.98 -11.47 0.79
N VAL A 240 22.90 -10.79 0.34
CA VAL A 240 22.31 -11.05 -0.99
C VAL A 240 22.86 -10.18 -2.12
N GLY A 241 23.71 -9.21 -1.81
CA GLY A 241 24.46 -8.44 -2.79
C GLY A 241 24.12 -6.95 -2.88
N PHE A 242 23.31 -6.40 -1.95
CA PHE A 242 23.22 -4.95 -1.83
C PHE A 242 24.55 -4.36 -1.37
N THR A 243 24.89 -3.20 -1.88
CA THR A 243 26.10 -2.46 -1.50
C THR A 243 26.00 -1.96 -0.07
N ASP A 244 24.86 -1.38 0.28
CA ASP A 244 24.54 -0.91 1.64
C ASP A 244 23.04 -0.75 1.88
N MET A 245 22.67 -0.32 3.09
CA MET A 245 21.32 0.01 3.50
C MET A 245 21.31 1.34 4.24
N VAL A 246 20.29 2.16 4.02
CA VAL A 246 20.05 3.44 4.71
C VAL A 246 18.67 3.41 5.36
N GLU A 247 18.56 3.94 6.58
CA GLU A 247 17.29 4.11 7.27
C GLU A 247 16.49 5.27 6.67
N VAL A 248 15.26 5.02 6.22
CA VAL A 248 14.39 6.08 5.71
C VAL A 248 13.91 7.03 6.83
N ALA A 249 14.21 6.71 8.09
CA ALA A 249 14.01 7.62 9.21
C ALA A 249 14.82 8.93 9.06
N ALA A 250 16.03 8.87 8.45
CA ALA A 250 16.79 10.09 8.10
C ALA A 250 16.04 10.95 7.08
N GLY A 251 15.47 10.32 6.03
CA GLY A 251 14.62 11.04 5.07
C GLY A 251 13.34 11.59 5.67
N ALA A 252 12.83 10.96 6.73
CA ALA A 252 11.68 11.48 7.47
C ALA A 252 12.02 12.77 8.22
N ASP A 253 13.22 12.86 8.80
CA ASP A 253 13.72 14.11 9.41
C ASP A 253 13.87 15.20 8.36
N MET A 254 14.44 14.88 7.17
CA MET A 254 14.55 15.81 6.04
C MET A 254 13.18 16.34 5.62
N THR A 255 12.21 15.44 5.44
CA THR A 255 10.83 15.81 5.06
C THR A 255 10.18 16.67 6.13
N ALA A 256 10.31 16.32 7.42
CA ALA A 256 9.73 17.09 8.52
C ALA A 256 10.28 18.52 8.59
N ALA A 257 11.59 18.67 8.41
CA ALA A 257 12.26 19.98 8.45
C ALA A 257 11.76 20.90 7.31
N TYR A 258 11.67 20.37 6.09
CA TYR A 258 11.19 21.16 4.95
C TYR A 258 9.69 21.40 4.98
N GLU A 259 8.86 20.44 5.39
CA GLU A 259 7.43 20.68 5.64
C GLU A 259 7.23 21.74 6.73
N ALA A 260 8.07 21.77 7.78
CA ALA A 260 7.99 22.80 8.80
C ALA A 260 8.28 24.21 8.24
N MET A 261 9.25 24.35 7.35
CA MET A 261 9.53 25.64 6.70
C MET A 261 8.36 26.09 5.81
N GLU A 262 7.86 25.21 4.93
CA GLU A 262 6.68 25.51 4.10
C GLU A 262 5.46 25.86 4.95
N TRP A 263 5.30 25.17 6.06
CA TRP A 263 4.19 25.42 6.96
C TRP A 263 4.28 26.79 7.65
N ALA A 264 5.47 27.16 8.12
CA ALA A 264 5.70 28.47 8.71
C ALA A 264 5.34 29.62 7.73
N GLU A 265 5.68 29.47 6.46
CA GLU A 265 5.33 30.42 5.40
C GLU A 265 3.82 30.46 5.14
N ALA A 266 3.20 29.31 4.92
CA ALA A 266 1.77 29.19 4.67
C ALA A 266 0.93 29.74 5.84
N PHE A 267 1.36 29.51 7.08
CA PHE A 267 0.69 30.00 8.27
C PHE A 267 0.74 31.54 8.36
N LYS A 268 1.88 32.16 8.05
CA LYS A 268 2.01 33.62 7.98
C LYS A 268 1.06 34.26 6.96
N GLU A 269 0.81 33.54 5.86
CA GLU A 269 -0.10 33.96 4.79
C GLU A 269 -1.56 33.59 5.06
N GLY A 270 -1.87 32.93 6.17
CA GLY A 270 -3.22 32.44 6.49
C GLY A 270 -3.71 31.33 5.56
N LYS A 271 -2.81 30.64 4.87
CA LYS A 271 -3.10 29.51 3.98
C LYS A 271 -3.16 28.21 4.75
N LYS A 272 -4.06 27.35 4.36
CA LYS A 272 -4.15 25.97 4.88
C LYS A 272 -3.33 25.03 4.03
N MET A 273 -2.61 24.11 4.68
CA MET A 273 -1.76 23.13 4.00
C MET A 273 -2.10 21.68 4.35
N THR A 274 -1.64 20.77 3.52
CA THR A 274 -1.68 19.32 3.78
C THR A 274 -0.28 18.72 3.62
N THR A 275 -0.02 17.61 4.31
CA THR A 275 1.17 16.81 4.07
C THR A 275 1.20 16.24 2.65
N SER A 276 2.36 15.78 2.20
CA SER A 276 2.56 15.14 0.89
C SER A 276 3.32 13.81 0.96
N CYS A 277 3.68 13.34 2.13
CA CYS A 277 4.51 12.13 2.33
C CYS A 277 3.79 10.81 2.02
N CYS A 278 2.43 10.77 2.06
CA CYS A 278 1.64 9.58 1.75
C CYS A 278 1.20 9.58 0.27
N PRO A 279 1.73 8.71 -0.62
CA PRO A 279 1.39 8.73 -2.05
C PRO A 279 -0.08 8.46 -2.34
N ALA A 280 -0.74 7.62 -1.53
CA ALA A 280 -2.17 7.36 -1.70
C ALA A 280 -3.02 8.60 -1.34
N PHE A 281 -2.57 9.42 -0.39
CA PHE A 281 -3.19 10.71 -0.06
C PHE A 281 -2.97 11.73 -1.18
N VAL A 282 -1.76 11.83 -1.70
CA VAL A 282 -1.46 12.67 -2.86
C VAL A 282 -2.33 12.27 -4.06
N ASN A 283 -2.44 10.97 -4.36
CA ASN A 283 -3.30 10.46 -5.42
C ASN A 283 -4.80 10.74 -5.15
N MET A 284 -5.23 10.76 -3.88
CA MET A 284 -6.58 11.15 -3.51
C MET A 284 -6.83 12.62 -3.89
N ILE A 285 -5.92 13.53 -3.57
CA ILE A 285 -6.06 14.94 -3.92
C ILE A 285 -5.99 15.12 -5.44
N LYS A 286 -4.95 14.61 -6.10
CA LYS A 286 -4.78 14.75 -7.57
C LYS A 286 -6.00 14.27 -8.36
N LYS A 287 -6.61 13.13 -7.97
CA LYS A 287 -7.69 12.49 -8.73
C LYS A 287 -9.10 12.89 -8.30
N HIS A 288 -9.32 13.18 -7.01
CA HIS A 288 -10.67 13.38 -6.48
C HIS A 288 -10.92 14.80 -5.93
N TYR A 289 -9.86 15.55 -5.63
CA TYR A 289 -9.91 16.90 -5.10
C TYR A 289 -8.91 17.83 -5.80
N PRO A 290 -8.88 17.90 -7.17
CA PRO A 290 -7.84 18.62 -7.92
C PRO A 290 -7.76 20.10 -7.58
N THR A 291 -8.84 20.70 -7.08
CA THR A 291 -8.86 22.11 -6.61
C THR A 291 -8.02 22.33 -5.35
N LEU A 292 -7.60 21.27 -4.66
CA LEU A 292 -6.79 21.34 -3.44
C LEU A 292 -5.29 21.07 -3.71
N ILE A 293 -4.87 20.98 -4.95
CA ILE A 293 -3.46 20.72 -5.30
C ILE A 293 -2.55 21.80 -4.72
N ASP A 294 -2.97 23.07 -4.76
CA ASP A 294 -2.19 24.21 -4.23
C ASP A 294 -2.10 24.24 -2.69
N ASN A 295 -2.87 23.38 -2.01
CA ASN A 295 -2.79 23.22 -0.56
C ASN A 295 -1.81 22.11 -0.15
N MET A 296 -1.30 21.29 -1.09
CA MET A 296 -0.35 20.25 -0.75
C MET A 296 1.06 20.80 -0.56
N SER A 297 1.76 20.30 0.45
CA SER A 297 3.21 20.51 0.59
C SER A 297 3.93 20.06 -0.68
N THR A 298 4.89 20.83 -1.14
CA THR A 298 5.75 20.49 -2.27
C THR A 298 6.92 19.59 -1.85
N THR A 299 7.14 19.45 -0.55
CA THR A 299 8.21 18.61 0.00
C THR A 299 8.05 17.15 -0.43
N VAL A 300 9.13 16.54 -0.89
CA VAL A 300 9.13 15.13 -1.28
C VAL A 300 8.99 14.21 -0.07
N SER A 301 8.53 12.98 -0.31
CA SER A 301 8.40 11.99 0.75
C SER A 301 9.76 11.50 1.26
N PRO A 302 9.83 10.91 2.47
CA PRO A 302 11.06 10.34 3.03
C PRO A 302 11.79 9.37 2.10
N MET A 303 11.06 8.57 1.33
CA MET A 303 11.62 7.68 0.31
C MET A 303 12.36 8.46 -0.78
N CYS A 304 11.72 9.49 -1.33
CA CYS A 304 12.33 10.33 -2.37
C CYS A 304 13.51 11.14 -1.82
N ALA A 305 13.41 11.64 -0.59
CA ALA A 305 14.48 12.41 0.07
C ALA A 305 15.77 11.58 0.18
N VAL A 306 15.70 10.35 0.71
CA VAL A 306 16.86 9.45 0.79
C VAL A 306 17.37 9.06 -0.59
N SER A 307 16.50 8.80 -1.56
CA SER A 307 16.92 8.49 -2.94
C SER A 307 17.69 9.66 -3.57
N ARG A 308 17.18 10.88 -3.42
CA ARG A 308 17.85 12.10 -3.92
C ARG A 308 19.21 12.32 -3.27
N MET A 309 19.29 12.15 -1.95
CA MET A 309 20.54 12.22 -1.21
C MET A 309 21.58 11.21 -1.75
N LEU A 310 21.17 9.95 -1.92
CA LEU A 310 22.07 8.92 -2.43
C LEU A 310 22.53 9.18 -3.86
N LYS A 311 21.62 9.64 -4.73
CA LYS A 311 21.92 9.97 -6.13
C LYS A 311 22.69 11.29 -6.29
N ALA A 312 22.61 12.20 -5.33
CA ALA A 312 23.49 13.38 -5.28
C ALA A 312 24.95 13.00 -5.00
N ILE A 313 25.17 11.97 -4.18
CA ILE A 313 26.51 11.43 -3.91
C ILE A 313 27.03 10.64 -5.11
N ASP A 314 26.18 9.79 -5.70
CA ASP A 314 26.53 8.96 -6.84
C ASP A 314 25.28 8.71 -7.70
N PRO A 315 25.18 9.40 -8.87
CA PRO A 315 24.02 9.33 -9.77
C PRO A 315 23.70 7.94 -10.32
N GLU A 316 24.68 7.04 -10.38
CA GLU A 316 24.50 5.67 -10.88
C GLU A 316 23.95 4.71 -9.81
N THR A 317 23.74 5.18 -8.58
CA THR A 317 23.21 4.37 -7.49
C THR A 317 21.76 3.95 -7.80
N VAL A 318 21.51 2.65 -7.81
CA VAL A 318 20.17 2.09 -7.87
C VAL A 318 19.58 2.03 -6.46
N THR A 319 18.48 2.74 -6.25
CA THR A 319 17.84 2.87 -4.95
C THR A 319 16.61 1.98 -4.83
N VAL A 320 16.51 1.17 -3.78
CA VAL A 320 15.43 0.21 -3.56
C VAL A 320 14.77 0.47 -2.22
N PHE A 321 13.55 0.99 -2.23
CA PHE A 321 12.79 1.18 -1.00
C PHE A 321 12.17 -0.14 -0.52
N ILE A 322 12.28 -0.43 0.77
CA ILE A 322 11.68 -1.60 1.43
C ILE A 322 10.75 -1.12 2.53
N GLY A 323 9.44 -1.42 2.41
CA GLY A 323 8.48 -0.91 3.39
C GLY A 323 7.07 -1.49 3.28
N PRO A 324 6.13 -1.02 4.11
CA PRO A 324 4.78 -1.60 4.21
C PRO A 324 3.79 -1.06 3.16
N CYS A 325 4.22 -0.23 2.22
CA CYS A 325 3.35 0.60 1.41
C CYS A 325 3.35 0.21 -0.08
N MET A 326 2.19 -0.17 -0.61
CA MET A 326 2.02 -0.43 -2.05
C MET A 326 1.98 0.85 -2.88
N ALA A 327 1.42 1.94 -2.33
CA ALA A 327 1.35 3.22 -3.03
C ALA A 327 2.73 3.84 -3.31
N LYS A 328 3.76 3.46 -2.54
CA LYS A 328 5.15 3.85 -2.81
C LYS A 328 5.66 3.32 -4.17
N LYS A 329 5.12 2.19 -4.65
CA LYS A 329 5.41 1.69 -6.01
C LYS A 329 4.90 2.65 -7.09
N SER A 330 3.73 3.28 -6.86
CA SER A 330 3.22 4.29 -7.81
C SER A 330 3.96 5.61 -7.72
N GLU A 331 4.46 5.98 -6.54
CA GLU A 331 5.32 7.15 -6.39
C GLU A 331 6.65 6.95 -7.10
N ALA A 332 7.28 5.78 -6.93
CA ALA A 332 8.53 5.44 -7.64
C ALA A 332 8.36 5.41 -9.17
N ALA A 333 7.17 5.02 -9.65
CA ALA A 333 6.85 5.02 -11.09
C ALA A 333 6.48 6.41 -11.65
N ASP A 334 6.33 7.43 -10.80
CA ASP A 334 5.99 8.81 -11.23
C ASP A 334 7.24 9.49 -11.79
N LYS A 335 7.31 9.56 -13.13
CA LYS A 335 8.43 10.16 -13.87
C LYS A 335 8.56 11.67 -13.68
N SER A 336 7.56 12.34 -13.12
CA SER A 336 7.63 13.77 -12.80
C SER A 336 8.49 14.07 -11.57
N ILE A 337 8.86 13.02 -10.81
CA ILE A 337 9.71 13.15 -9.62
C ILE A 337 11.14 12.74 -10.00
N GLU A 338 12.00 13.70 -10.20
CA GLU A 338 13.41 13.48 -10.52
C GLU A 338 14.15 12.81 -9.36
N ASN A 339 15.14 11.96 -9.68
CA ASN A 339 15.98 11.24 -8.72
C ASN A 339 15.18 10.46 -7.67
N ASN A 340 14.00 9.98 -8.05
CA ASN A 340 13.15 9.14 -7.22
C ASN A 340 13.74 7.74 -6.99
N ALA A 341 13.13 6.95 -6.09
CA ALA A 341 13.48 5.54 -5.91
C ALA A 341 13.27 4.76 -7.23
N ASP A 342 14.23 3.88 -7.57
CA ASP A 342 14.14 3.08 -8.79
C ASP A 342 13.15 1.92 -8.60
N TYR A 343 13.20 1.27 -7.44
CA TYR A 343 12.33 0.14 -7.13
C TYR A 343 11.75 0.22 -5.72
N VAL A 344 10.60 -0.41 -5.55
CA VAL A 344 9.94 -0.55 -4.24
C VAL A 344 9.56 -2.01 -4.02
N LEU A 345 10.02 -2.57 -2.90
CA LEU A 345 9.65 -3.88 -2.41
C LEU A 345 8.84 -3.74 -1.12
N THR A 346 7.80 -4.55 -0.97
CA THR A 346 7.14 -4.71 0.32
C THR A 346 7.97 -5.61 1.25
N PHE A 347 7.72 -5.56 2.56
CA PHE A 347 8.45 -6.40 3.52
C PHE A 347 8.39 -7.89 3.14
N GLY A 348 7.20 -8.41 2.80
CA GLY A 348 7.08 -9.79 2.37
C GLY A 348 7.82 -10.11 1.07
N GLU A 349 7.87 -9.16 0.12
CA GLU A 349 8.65 -9.33 -1.12
C GLU A 349 10.15 -9.36 -0.85
N ALA A 350 10.64 -8.46 0.02
CA ALA A 350 12.05 -8.42 0.40
C ALA A 350 12.48 -9.68 1.17
N ILE A 351 11.66 -10.15 2.12
CA ILE A 351 11.97 -11.37 2.88
C ILE A 351 12.03 -12.59 1.97
N GLU A 352 11.07 -12.74 1.04
CA GLU A 352 11.10 -13.89 0.14
C GLU A 352 12.23 -13.79 -0.90
N MET A 353 12.67 -12.58 -1.23
CA MET A 353 13.92 -12.37 -2.00
C MET A 353 15.15 -12.85 -1.21
N LEU A 354 15.27 -12.49 0.07
CA LEU A 354 16.35 -12.97 0.95
C LEU A 354 16.33 -14.52 1.02
N ARG A 355 15.16 -15.10 1.29
CA ARG A 355 14.97 -16.55 1.36
C ARG A 355 15.26 -17.27 0.04
N GLY A 356 15.06 -16.60 -1.09
CA GLY A 356 15.46 -17.12 -2.41
C GLY A 356 16.95 -17.39 -2.50
N LYS A 357 17.77 -16.69 -1.71
CA LYS A 357 19.23 -16.90 -1.55
C LYS A 357 19.60 -17.56 -0.22
N GLU A 358 18.63 -18.18 0.44
CA GLU A 358 18.80 -18.89 1.73
C GLU A 358 19.33 -17.98 2.86
N VAL A 359 18.98 -16.68 2.82
CA VAL A 359 19.30 -15.69 3.84
C VAL A 359 18.04 -15.39 4.65
N GLU A 360 18.17 -15.40 5.98
CA GLU A 360 17.13 -14.99 6.94
C GLU A 360 17.56 -13.73 7.68
N LEU A 361 16.57 -13.02 8.27
CA LEU A 361 16.85 -11.95 9.19
C LEU A 361 17.30 -12.54 10.54
N GLU A 362 18.53 -12.27 10.92
CA GLU A 362 19.10 -12.72 12.19
C GLU A 362 19.15 -11.56 13.17
N PRO A 363 19.00 -11.81 14.49
CA PRO A 363 19.19 -10.80 15.51
C PRO A 363 20.57 -10.12 15.40
N ALA A 364 20.59 -8.80 15.44
CA ALA A 364 21.81 -8.01 15.48
C ALA A 364 21.64 -6.78 16.38
N GLU A 365 22.71 -6.37 17.03
CA GLU A 365 22.73 -5.13 17.80
C GLU A 365 22.82 -3.94 16.83
N GLU A 366 22.09 -2.87 17.15
CA GLU A 366 22.11 -1.65 16.34
C GLU A 366 23.40 -0.88 16.61
N THR A 367 24.22 -0.72 15.57
CA THR A 367 25.54 -0.06 15.67
C THR A 367 25.50 1.39 15.24
N LYS A 368 24.47 1.80 14.49
CA LYS A 368 24.31 3.15 13.93
C LYS A 368 22.84 3.54 13.90
N GLN A 369 22.56 4.72 14.40
CA GLN A 369 21.24 5.36 14.26
C GLN A 369 21.35 6.48 13.22
N GLU A 370 20.58 6.40 12.13
CA GLU A 370 20.64 7.36 11.04
C GLU A 370 19.52 8.42 11.14
N GLY A 371 18.34 8.06 11.64
CA GLY A 371 17.25 8.99 11.89
C GLY A 371 17.06 9.34 13.36
N SER A 372 16.45 10.49 13.64
CA SER A 372 16.03 10.89 14.99
C SER A 372 14.89 9.99 15.50
N VAL A 373 14.56 10.09 16.79
CA VAL A 373 13.37 9.42 17.35
C VAL A 373 12.08 9.86 16.66
N PHE A 374 12.02 11.08 16.15
CA PHE A 374 10.88 11.63 15.40
C PHE A 374 10.81 11.01 14.01
N GLY A 375 11.94 10.88 13.30
CA GLY A 375 12.04 10.16 12.04
C GLY A 375 11.65 8.69 12.17
N LYS A 376 12.08 8.01 13.22
CA LYS A 376 11.68 6.62 13.52
C LYS A 376 10.17 6.51 13.77
N ARG A 377 9.52 7.50 14.38
CA ARG A 377 8.07 7.55 14.64
C ARG A 377 7.24 8.15 13.51
N PHE A 378 7.85 8.67 12.46
CA PHE A 378 7.18 9.38 11.38
C PHE A 378 6.06 8.56 10.70
N GLY A 379 6.23 7.23 10.62
CA GLY A 379 5.24 6.33 10.06
C GLY A 379 4.01 6.04 10.94
N ASN A 380 3.94 6.55 12.16
CA ASN A 380 2.78 6.41 13.04
C ASN A 380 1.72 7.47 12.70
N GLY A 381 0.45 7.21 13.04
CA GLY A 381 -0.57 8.27 12.98
C GLY A 381 -0.21 9.43 13.90
N GLY A 382 -0.15 10.65 13.38
CA GLY A 382 0.33 11.83 14.12
C GLY A 382 1.85 12.00 14.13
N GLY A 383 2.59 11.06 13.52
CA GLY A 383 4.06 11.08 13.55
C GLY A 383 4.67 12.23 12.75
N VAL A 384 4.09 12.55 11.61
CA VAL A 384 4.52 13.70 10.78
C VAL A 384 4.33 14.99 11.55
N THR A 385 3.14 15.21 12.10
CA THR A 385 2.83 16.38 12.91
C THR A 385 3.80 16.56 14.08
N ASN A 386 4.09 15.45 14.79
CA ASN A 386 4.98 15.52 15.94
C ASN A 386 6.42 15.89 15.54
N ALA A 387 6.90 15.39 14.38
CA ALA A 387 8.21 15.72 13.85
C ALA A 387 8.27 17.21 13.39
N VAL A 388 7.24 17.71 12.73
CA VAL A 388 7.13 19.12 12.32
C VAL A 388 7.08 20.05 13.56
N ILE A 389 6.28 19.71 14.58
CA ILE A 389 6.21 20.48 15.82
C ILE A 389 7.58 20.52 16.51
N GLU A 390 8.32 19.42 16.50
CA GLU A 390 9.68 19.40 17.08
C GLU A 390 10.63 20.33 16.34
N CYS A 391 10.53 20.37 15.00
CA CYS A 391 11.31 21.34 14.21
C CYS A 391 11.10 22.80 14.65
N PHE A 392 9.86 23.18 14.97
CA PHE A 392 9.56 24.53 15.51
C PHE A 392 10.17 24.74 16.90
N LYS A 393 10.04 23.75 17.78
CA LYS A 393 10.60 23.84 19.15
C LYS A 393 12.12 23.99 19.15
N GLU A 394 12.82 23.21 18.32
CA GLU A 394 14.28 23.30 18.21
C GLU A 394 14.73 24.68 17.71
N LYS A 395 13.90 25.38 16.92
CA LYS A 395 14.16 26.77 16.47
C LYS A 395 13.68 27.83 17.46
N GLY A 396 13.03 27.45 18.56
CA GLY A 396 12.44 28.40 19.52
C GLY A 396 11.20 29.12 18.98
N GLU A 397 10.57 28.56 17.96
CA GLU A 397 9.35 29.12 17.36
C GLU A 397 8.10 28.54 18.03
N SER A 398 7.04 29.36 18.15
CA SER A 398 5.75 28.88 18.68
C SER A 398 5.01 28.06 17.64
N ALA A 399 4.64 26.84 17.99
CA ALA A 399 3.85 25.93 17.16
C ALA A 399 2.37 25.89 17.60
N ASP A 400 1.74 27.06 17.80
CA ASP A 400 0.29 27.10 18.13
C ASP A 400 -0.55 26.89 16.86
N VAL A 401 -0.46 25.70 16.30
CA VAL A 401 -1.10 25.32 15.04
C VAL A 401 -2.08 24.19 15.26
N LYS A 402 -3.29 24.37 14.76
CA LYS A 402 -4.35 23.36 14.83
C LYS A 402 -4.19 22.35 13.70
N VAL A 403 -4.03 21.08 14.05
CA VAL A 403 -3.78 20.00 13.09
C VAL A 403 -4.90 18.99 13.07
N ALA A 404 -5.47 18.75 11.90
CA ALA A 404 -6.33 17.61 11.62
C ALA A 404 -5.44 16.37 11.33
N ARG A 405 -5.27 15.52 12.33
CA ARG A 405 -4.51 14.26 12.22
C ARG A 405 -5.43 13.17 11.69
N CYS A 406 -5.44 12.99 10.37
CA CYS A 406 -6.32 12.03 9.71
C CYS A 406 -5.66 10.65 9.61
N SER A 407 -6.27 9.66 10.24
CA SER A 407 -5.83 8.27 10.25
C SER A 407 -6.87 7.37 9.56
N GLY A 408 -6.62 7.03 8.31
CA GLY A 408 -7.52 6.24 7.48
C GLY A 408 -8.36 7.07 6.51
N ALA A 409 -8.85 6.40 5.46
CA ALA A 409 -9.52 7.03 4.32
C ALA A 409 -10.80 7.82 4.68
N ALA A 410 -11.53 7.41 5.71
CA ALA A 410 -12.78 8.08 6.13
C ALA A 410 -12.51 9.47 6.70
N GLU A 411 -11.52 9.58 7.59
CA GLU A 411 -11.13 10.85 8.20
C GLU A 411 -10.49 11.78 7.17
N VAL A 412 -9.62 11.24 6.31
CA VAL A 412 -9.03 11.98 5.18
C VAL A 412 -10.10 12.58 4.27
N LYS A 413 -11.10 11.80 3.85
CA LYS A 413 -12.19 12.31 3.02
C LYS A 413 -12.97 13.43 3.69
N LYS A 414 -13.26 13.27 4.99
CA LYS A 414 -13.98 14.29 5.76
C LYS A 414 -13.19 15.60 5.82
N ALA A 415 -11.89 15.52 6.14
CA ALA A 415 -11.04 16.70 6.23
C ALA A 415 -10.87 17.41 4.87
N LEU A 416 -10.62 16.64 3.78
CA LEU A 416 -10.52 17.20 2.43
C LEU A 416 -11.83 17.85 1.95
N LEU A 417 -12.98 17.26 2.30
CA LEU A 417 -14.27 17.87 1.98
C LEU A 417 -14.46 19.20 2.72
N LEU A 418 -14.15 19.24 4.02
CA LEU A 418 -14.22 20.47 4.82
C LEU A 418 -13.25 21.54 4.31
N LEU A 419 -12.03 21.15 3.92
CA LEU A 419 -11.07 22.07 3.30
C LEU A 419 -11.61 22.63 1.98
N LYS A 420 -12.17 21.76 1.10
CA LYS A 420 -12.74 22.16 -0.19
C LYS A 420 -13.86 23.18 -0.08
N VAL A 421 -14.69 23.08 0.96
CA VAL A 421 -15.80 24.01 1.19
C VAL A 421 -15.43 25.19 2.11
N GLY A 422 -14.15 25.34 2.47
CA GLY A 422 -13.65 26.44 3.33
C GLY A 422 -14.13 26.38 4.78
N ARG A 423 -14.53 25.20 5.28
CA ARG A 423 -15.06 25.00 6.64
C ARG A 423 -14.14 24.17 7.55
N LEU A 424 -12.94 23.87 7.12
CA LEU A 424 -11.97 23.19 7.98
C LEU A 424 -11.53 24.13 9.09
N PRO A 425 -11.70 23.79 10.38
CA PRO A 425 -11.26 24.66 11.48
C PRO A 425 -9.74 24.60 11.71
N GLU A 426 -9.10 23.50 11.33
CA GLU A 426 -7.66 23.29 11.46
C GLU A 426 -6.90 24.01 10.36
N ASP A 427 -5.62 24.31 10.62
CA ASP A 427 -4.73 25.01 9.70
C ASP A 427 -3.99 24.03 8.77
N PHE A 428 -3.74 22.83 9.27
CA PHE A 428 -2.95 21.79 8.61
C PHE A 428 -3.66 20.43 8.64
N ILE A 429 -3.51 19.64 7.57
CA ILE A 429 -4.00 18.24 7.49
C ILE A 429 -2.81 17.30 7.40
N GLU A 430 -2.61 16.45 8.41
CA GLU A 430 -1.81 15.25 8.26
C GLU A 430 -2.67 14.16 7.63
N GLY A 431 -2.38 13.79 6.38
CA GLY A 431 -3.17 12.83 5.60
C GLY A 431 -2.54 11.44 5.54
N MET A 432 -2.95 10.53 6.42
CA MET A 432 -2.56 9.12 6.37
C MET A 432 -3.71 8.25 5.88
N MET A 433 -3.58 7.64 4.68
CA MET A 433 -4.63 6.80 4.09
C MET A 433 -4.82 5.45 4.79
N CYS A 434 -3.82 4.98 5.53
CA CYS A 434 -3.89 3.78 6.35
C CYS A 434 -4.26 4.13 7.79
N GLN A 435 -5.11 3.32 8.42
CA GLN A 435 -5.44 3.48 9.83
C GLN A 435 -4.21 3.16 10.69
N GLY A 436 -3.87 4.03 11.64
CA GLY A 436 -2.64 3.92 12.42
C GLY A 436 -1.38 4.48 11.75
N GLY A 437 -1.50 4.97 10.50
CA GLY A 437 -0.35 5.39 9.69
C GLY A 437 0.28 4.26 8.89
N CYS A 438 1.55 4.38 8.52
CA CYS A 438 2.28 3.38 7.73
C CYS A 438 2.41 2.03 8.46
N VAL A 439 2.44 2.03 9.78
CA VAL A 439 2.45 0.80 10.60
C VAL A 439 1.17 -0.01 10.49
N GLY A 440 0.06 0.58 10.01
CA GLY A 440 -1.18 -0.11 9.62
C GLY A 440 -1.28 -0.39 8.12
N GLY A 441 -0.20 -0.26 7.37
CA GLY A 441 -0.15 -0.40 5.92
C GLY A 441 -0.62 -1.77 5.41
N PRO A 442 -1.08 -1.85 4.14
CA PRO A 442 -1.66 -3.09 3.59
C PRO A 442 -0.66 -4.22 3.38
N SER A 443 0.64 -3.92 3.42
CA SER A 443 1.73 -4.88 3.24
C SER A 443 2.52 -5.15 4.52
N ASN A 444 2.06 -4.69 5.69
CA ASN A 444 2.57 -5.16 6.97
C ASN A 444 2.21 -6.64 7.14
N LEU A 445 3.14 -7.41 7.68
CA LEU A 445 2.97 -8.85 7.92
C LEU A 445 2.18 -9.11 9.20
N LYS A 446 2.28 -8.21 10.17
CA LYS A 446 1.52 -8.24 11.43
C LYS A 446 0.55 -7.07 11.50
N GLN A 447 -0.47 -7.19 12.35
CA GLN A 447 -1.32 -6.06 12.71
C GLN A 447 -0.61 -5.17 13.72
N GLU A 448 -0.76 -3.84 13.62
CA GLU A 448 -0.12 -2.86 14.51
C GLU A 448 -0.24 -3.23 16.00
N MET A 449 -1.43 -3.60 16.46
CA MET A 449 -1.68 -3.97 17.86
C MET A 449 -0.83 -5.15 18.36
N THR A 450 -0.37 -6.02 17.45
CA THR A 450 0.41 -7.22 17.82
C THR A 450 1.89 -6.93 18.00
N PHE A 451 2.43 -5.89 17.37
CA PHE A 451 3.85 -5.55 17.47
C PHE A 451 4.12 -4.15 18.06
N LYS A 452 3.08 -3.42 18.46
CA LYS A 452 3.21 -2.08 19.06
C LYS A 452 4.17 -2.06 20.24
N LYS A 453 4.05 -3.05 21.15
CA LYS A 453 4.94 -3.16 22.31
C LYS A 453 6.41 -3.37 21.91
N ASP A 454 6.65 -4.21 20.93
CA ASP A 454 8.00 -4.47 20.42
C ASP A 454 8.58 -3.23 19.75
N ARG A 455 7.76 -2.53 18.97
CA ARG A 455 8.13 -1.27 18.32
C ARG A 455 8.45 -0.18 19.33
N ASP A 456 7.61 0.02 20.33
CA ASP A 456 7.84 1.03 21.38
C ASP A 456 9.14 0.72 22.15
N ALA A 457 9.43 -0.55 22.40
CA ALA A 457 10.65 -0.98 23.08
C ALA A 457 11.92 -0.77 22.22
N VAL A 458 11.83 -0.96 20.90
CA VAL A 458 12.95 -0.68 19.97
C VAL A 458 13.19 0.82 19.88
N ILE A 459 12.14 1.61 19.64
CA ILE A 459 12.26 3.06 19.48
C ILE A 459 12.70 3.75 20.79
N ALA A 460 12.36 3.19 21.96
CA ALA A 460 12.82 3.73 23.25
C ALA A 460 14.33 3.67 23.43
N LYS A 461 15.05 2.85 22.66
CA LYS A 461 16.52 2.77 22.66
C LYS A 461 17.19 3.86 21.81
N ALA A 462 16.40 4.58 20.98
CA ALA A 462 16.92 5.66 20.17
C ALA A 462 17.48 6.78 21.06
N ASP A 463 18.56 7.41 20.63
CA ASP A 463 19.09 8.60 21.28
C ASP A 463 18.09 9.76 21.20
N GLY A 464 18.24 10.75 22.07
CA GLY A 464 17.30 11.83 22.22
C GLY A 464 17.50 13.00 21.24
N ARG A 465 18.29 12.83 20.17
CA ARG A 465 18.54 13.92 19.22
C ARG A 465 17.26 14.35 18.54
N GLY A 466 17.13 15.66 18.34
CA GLY A 466 16.04 16.29 17.57
C GLY A 466 16.21 16.15 16.06
N VAL A 467 15.27 16.71 15.32
CA VAL A 467 15.26 16.66 13.85
C VAL A 467 16.39 17.49 13.25
N TRP A 468 16.50 18.78 13.62
CA TRP A 468 17.55 19.66 13.10
C TRP A 468 18.93 19.25 13.59
N GLU A 469 19.04 18.74 14.82
CA GLU A 469 20.30 18.20 15.33
C GLU A 469 20.78 17.02 14.48
N ASN A 470 19.86 16.10 14.11
CA ASN A 470 20.18 14.97 13.25
C ASN A 470 20.61 15.40 11.85
N LEU A 471 19.95 16.43 11.28
CA LEU A 471 20.23 16.92 9.93
C LEU A 471 21.60 17.56 9.75
N LYS A 472 22.29 17.95 10.84
CA LYS A 472 23.69 18.42 10.77
C LYS A 472 24.67 17.37 10.22
N ASN A 473 24.27 16.10 10.21
CA ASN A 473 25.05 14.99 9.66
C ASN A 473 24.89 14.80 8.16
N TYR A 474 24.03 15.59 7.48
CA TYR A 474 23.66 15.43 6.09
C TYR A 474 23.92 16.73 5.31
N ASP A 475 24.40 16.62 4.08
CA ASP A 475 24.53 17.74 3.15
C ASP A 475 23.18 18.00 2.45
N MET A 476 22.38 18.88 3.04
CA MET A 476 21.04 19.20 2.56
C MET A 476 21.02 20.14 1.35
N ASP A 477 22.14 20.79 1.04
CA ASP A 477 22.26 21.71 -0.09
C ASP A 477 22.55 21.01 -1.41
N SER A 478 22.94 19.73 -1.38
CA SER A 478 23.34 18.95 -2.55
C SER A 478 22.17 18.46 -3.41
N PHE A 479 20.92 18.54 -2.92
CA PHE A 479 19.74 18.08 -3.64
C PHE A 479 18.48 18.87 -3.24
N SER A 480 17.50 18.91 -4.16
CA SER A 480 16.22 19.59 -3.89
C SER A 480 15.27 18.70 -3.07
N MET A 481 14.62 19.29 -2.08
CA MET A 481 13.57 18.63 -1.30
C MET A 481 12.15 18.88 -1.86
N HIS A 482 12.01 19.62 -2.95
CA HIS A 482 10.71 20.01 -3.52
C HIS A 482 10.39 19.26 -4.80
N ARG A 483 9.10 19.13 -5.08
CA ARG A 483 8.52 18.62 -6.32
C ARG A 483 7.40 19.54 -6.80
N SER A 484 7.12 19.50 -8.09
CA SER A 484 5.97 20.16 -8.70
C SER A 484 4.80 19.20 -8.86
N TYR A 485 3.58 19.75 -8.90
CA TYR A 485 2.39 18.99 -9.22
C TYR A 485 1.77 19.52 -10.52
N GLU A 486 1.57 18.63 -11.49
CA GLU A 486 0.81 18.96 -12.67
C GLU A 486 -0.65 19.14 -12.30
N LYS A 487 -1.24 20.28 -12.72
CA LYS A 487 -2.68 20.49 -12.62
C LYS A 487 -3.35 19.78 -13.79
N PRO A 488 -4.47 19.06 -13.57
CA PRO A 488 -5.23 18.54 -14.69
C PRO A 488 -5.68 19.70 -15.56
N GLU A 489 -5.56 19.53 -16.87
CA GLU A 489 -6.11 20.47 -17.84
C GLU A 489 -7.60 20.66 -17.55
N ALA A 490 -8.05 21.91 -17.51
CA ALA A 490 -9.39 22.33 -17.10
C ALA A 490 -10.47 21.84 -18.08
#